data_8cba748445dfa0b33557efca864472a8
#
_entry.id   8cba748445dfa0b33557efca864472a8
#
_cell.length_a   1.000
_cell.length_b   1.000
_cell.length_c   1.000
_cell.angle_alpha   90.00
_cell.angle_beta   90.00
_cell.angle_gamma   90.00
#
_symmetry.space_group_name_H-M   'P 1'
#
loop_
_entity.id
_entity.type
_entity.pdbx_description
1 polymer ?
#
loop_
_entity_poly.entity_id
_entity_poly.type
_entity_poly.pdbx_seq_one_letter_code
_entity_poly.pdbx_strand_id
1 'polypeptide(L)'
;MKERERKENEMQQEIIHTFAVCAYKDSPYLEECLRSVTSQTVKSEVICCTSTPSSYIRELTARYQVPLYVRDGASNIREDWMFAYGKAQGRFVTIAHQDDRYRSDYAEKLLKAWKKYPDLLLFASDYLTIRMTEKEGEMKAIPEPFNMVWLVKKILRLPLRFHFLADRTWIKRSSVWFGNSICCPSCTYNKEQIGDDMFHS
;
A
#
# COMPACT_ATOMS: atom_id res chain seq x y z
N MET A 1 14.67 -10.61 -33.77
CA MET A 1 14.93 -9.23 -33.31
C MET A 1 13.64 -8.49 -33.08
N LYS A 2 12.78 -8.25 -34.05
CA LYS A 2 11.50 -7.51 -33.90
C LYS A 2 10.50 -8.09 -32.88
N GLU A 3 10.45 -9.40 -32.71
CA GLU A 3 9.51 -10.04 -31.77
C GLU A 3 9.97 -9.94 -30.30
N ARG A 4 11.28 -9.88 -30.07
CA ARG A 4 11.89 -9.63 -28.76
C ARG A 4 11.72 -8.15 -28.36
N GLU A 5 11.94 -7.23 -29.29
CA GLU A 5 11.69 -5.80 -29.11
C GLU A 5 10.19 -5.51 -28.89
N ARG A 6 9.29 -6.23 -29.57
CA ARG A 6 7.85 -6.11 -29.35
C ARG A 6 7.43 -6.62 -27.98
N LYS A 7 7.98 -7.76 -27.50
CA LYS A 7 7.73 -8.27 -26.15
C LYS A 7 8.36 -7.38 -25.07
N GLU A 8 9.53 -6.80 -25.33
CA GLU A 8 10.14 -5.82 -24.43
C GLU A 8 9.36 -4.52 -24.38
N ASN A 9 8.78 -4.05 -25.49
CA ASN A 9 7.90 -2.89 -25.54
C ASN A 9 6.52 -3.18 -24.93
N GLU A 10 5.96 -4.38 -25.11
CA GLU A 10 4.71 -4.81 -24.44
C GLU A 10 4.93 -4.95 -22.91
N MET A 11 6.09 -5.45 -22.44
CA MET A 11 6.45 -5.45 -21.03
C MET A 11 6.71 -4.05 -20.45
N GLN A 12 7.09 -3.07 -21.28
CA GLN A 12 7.24 -1.67 -20.84
C GLN A 12 5.90 -0.94 -20.67
N GLN A 13 4.79 -1.50 -21.18
CA GLN A 13 3.44 -0.96 -20.99
C GLN A 13 2.65 -1.63 -19.86
N GLU A 14 3.15 -2.73 -19.31
CA GLU A 14 2.47 -3.41 -18.21
C GLU A 14 2.69 -2.65 -16.89
N ILE A 15 1.58 -2.17 -16.31
CA ILE A 15 1.60 -1.54 -14.99
C ILE A 15 1.80 -2.65 -13.95
N ILE A 16 3.02 -2.75 -13.40
CA ILE A 16 3.35 -3.81 -12.46
C ILE A 16 2.79 -3.52 -11.07
N HIS A 17 2.78 -2.25 -10.65
CA HIS A 17 2.37 -1.87 -9.31
C HIS A 17 1.48 -0.62 -9.30
N THR A 18 0.43 -0.64 -8.47
CA THR A 18 -0.47 0.48 -8.22
C THR A 18 -0.51 0.82 -6.73
N PHE A 19 -0.30 2.10 -6.40
CA PHE A 19 -0.76 2.67 -5.14
C PHE A 19 -2.20 3.17 -5.32
N ALA A 20 -3.16 2.52 -4.68
CA ALA A 20 -4.56 2.94 -4.63
C ALA A 20 -4.81 3.70 -3.32
N VAL A 21 -4.72 5.03 -3.37
CA VAL A 21 -4.89 5.91 -2.21
C VAL A 21 -6.37 6.02 -1.88
N CYS A 22 -6.76 5.63 -0.68
CA CYS A 22 -8.13 5.79 -0.17
C CYS A 22 -8.23 7.09 0.63
N ALA A 23 -8.90 8.10 0.06
CA ALA A 23 -9.14 9.38 0.68
C ALA A 23 -10.54 9.45 1.31
N TYR A 24 -10.61 9.96 2.54
CA TYR A 24 -11.85 10.14 3.30
C TYR A 24 -11.87 11.51 3.95
N LYS A 25 -12.83 12.35 3.57
CA LYS A 25 -12.96 13.75 4.01
C LYS A 25 -11.66 14.55 3.78
N ASP A 26 -11.56 15.71 4.38
CA ASP A 26 -10.41 16.61 4.25
C ASP A 26 -9.33 16.26 5.29
N SER A 27 -8.54 15.24 4.99
CA SER A 27 -7.43 14.85 5.87
C SER A 27 -6.21 15.74 5.65
N PRO A 28 -5.63 16.32 6.70
CA PRO A 28 -4.41 17.13 6.59
C PRO A 28 -3.18 16.30 6.15
N TYR A 29 -3.27 14.99 6.18
CA TYR A 29 -2.17 14.08 5.83
C TYR A 29 -2.19 13.64 4.36
N LEU A 30 -3.30 13.86 3.63
CA LEU A 30 -3.48 13.38 2.25
C LEU A 30 -2.39 13.89 1.32
N GLU A 31 -1.99 15.17 1.46
CA GLU A 31 -0.94 15.75 0.63
C GLU A 31 0.40 15.01 0.81
N GLU A 32 0.75 14.69 2.06
CA GLU A 32 2.00 13.99 2.37
C GLU A 32 1.98 12.53 1.87
N CYS A 33 0.82 11.87 1.97
CA CYS A 33 0.61 10.55 1.38
C CYS A 33 0.83 10.60 -0.14
N LEU A 34 0.12 11.48 -0.87
CA LEU A 34 0.24 11.62 -2.32
C LEU A 34 1.68 11.90 -2.74
N ARG A 35 2.36 12.83 -2.07
CA ARG A 35 3.78 13.12 -2.33
C ARG A 35 4.65 11.89 -2.17
N SER A 36 4.43 11.08 -1.14
CA SER A 36 5.24 9.88 -0.87
C SER A 36 5.06 8.78 -1.91
N VAL A 37 3.83 8.58 -2.42
CA VAL A 37 3.54 7.54 -3.41
C VAL A 37 3.89 7.96 -4.83
N THR A 38 3.88 9.27 -5.14
CA THR A 38 4.28 9.79 -6.45
C THR A 38 5.79 9.96 -6.61
N SER A 39 6.56 9.95 -5.50
CA SER A 39 8.03 10.12 -5.50
C SER A 39 8.80 8.82 -5.32
N GLN A 40 8.27 7.70 -5.83
CA GLN A 40 8.95 6.41 -5.77
C GLN A 40 10.16 6.33 -6.71
N THR A 41 11.21 5.58 -6.31
CA THR A 41 12.40 5.34 -7.15
C THR A 41 12.11 4.50 -8.39
N VAL A 42 11.02 3.73 -8.36
CA VAL A 42 10.52 2.94 -9.47
C VAL A 42 9.10 3.38 -9.78
N LYS A 43 8.79 3.56 -11.08
CA LYS A 43 7.47 4.01 -11.53
C LYS A 43 6.38 3.03 -11.10
N SER A 44 5.35 3.58 -10.47
CA SER A 44 4.11 2.89 -10.13
C SER A 44 2.93 3.71 -10.67
N GLU A 45 1.83 3.04 -10.96
CA GLU A 45 0.56 3.75 -11.10
C GLU A 45 0.17 4.30 -9.73
N VAL A 46 -0.36 5.52 -9.70
CA VAL A 46 -0.97 6.11 -8.50
C VAL A 46 -2.36 6.57 -8.85
N ILE A 47 -3.35 6.08 -8.10
CA ILE A 47 -4.74 6.52 -8.20
C ILE A 47 -5.24 6.96 -6.83
N CYS A 48 -6.20 7.88 -6.79
CA CYS A 48 -6.91 8.27 -5.59
C CYS A 48 -8.38 7.90 -5.71
N CYS A 49 -8.92 7.26 -4.67
CA CYS A 49 -10.31 6.82 -4.62
C CYS A 49 -10.98 7.40 -3.37
N THR A 50 -12.23 7.85 -3.50
CA THR A 50 -12.99 8.42 -2.39
C THR A 50 -14.49 8.21 -2.56
N SER A 51 -15.21 8.06 -1.45
CA SER A 51 -16.68 8.16 -1.37
C SER A 51 -17.15 9.49 -0.75
N THR A 52 -16.19 10.37 -0.38
CA THR A 52 -16.45 11.69 0.21
C THR A 52 -15.73 12.79 -0.58
N PRO A 53 -16.07 13.01 -1.86
CA PRO A 53 -15.37 13.96 -2.71
C PRO A 53 -15.55 15.39 -2.19
N SER A 54 -14.44 16.16 -2.17
CA SER A 54 -14.41 17.57 -1.78
C SER A 54 -13.54 18.38 -2.74
N SER A 55 -13.62 19.71 -2.66
CA SER A 55 -12.71 20.60 -3.40
C SER A 55 -11.25 20.35 -3.01
N TYR A 56 -10.98 20.15 -1.73
CA TYR A 56 -9.64 19.84 -1.20
C TYR A 56 -9.02 18.60 -1.84
N ILE A 57 -9.77 17.47 -1.86
CA ILE A 57 -9.29 16.23 -2.50
C ILE A 57 -9.05 16.44 -4.00
N ARG A 58 -9.97 17.15 -4.70
CA ARG A 58 -9.83 17.42 -6.14
C ARG A 58 -8.62 18.29 -6.46
N GLU A 59 -8.37 19.32 -5.68
CA GLU A 59 -7.24 20.22 -5.85
C GLU A 59 -5.90 19.50 -5.61
N LEU A 60 -5.82 18.68 -4.54
CA LEU A 60 -4.60 17.91 -4.27
C LEU A 60 -4.33 16.87 -5.36
N THR A 61 -5.33 16.09 -5.76
CA THR A 61 -5.14 15.07 -6.81
C THR A 61 -4.76 15.70 -8.14
N ALA A 62 -5.34 16.86 -8.49
CA ALA A 62 -4.94 17.62 -9.70
C ALA A 62 -3.50 18.13 -9.60
N ARG A 63 -3.08 18.67 -8.44
CA ARG A 63 -1.72 19.16 -8.21
C ARG A 63 -0.67 18.07 -8.38
N TYR A 64 -0.94 16.86 -7.89
CA TYR A 64 -0.05 15.70 -8.01
C TYR A 64 -0.26 14.90 -9.29
N GLN A 65 -1.17 15.34 -10.18
CA GLN A 65 -1.53 14.65 -11.44
C GLN A 65 -1.97 13.20 -11.21
N VAL A 66 -2.69 12.96 -10.11
CA VAL A 66 -3.21 11.64 -9.72
C VAL A 66 -4.68 11.55 -10.16
N PRO A 67 -5.06 10.54 -10.96
CA PRO A 67 -6.46 10.29 -11.32
C PRO A 67 -7.32 10.10 -10.07
N LEU A 68 -8.45 10.81 -10.00
CA LEU A 68 -9.43 10.72 -8.93
C LEU A 68 -10.65 9.91 -9.38
N TYR A 69 -10.94 8.83 -8.66
CA TYR A 69 -12.14 8.02 -8.82
C TYR A 69 -13.08 8.24 -7.64
N VAL A 70 -14.34 8.55 -7.93
CA VAL A 70 -15.37 8.77 -6.92
C VAL A 70 -16.31 7.57 -6.90
N ARG A 71 -16.49 6.97 -5.73
CA ARG A 71 -17.49 5.92 -5.51
C ARG A 71 -18.79 6.54 -5.03
N ASP A 72 -19.90 6.12 -5.59
CA ASP A 72 -21.23 6.50 -5.12
C ASP A 72 -21.63 5.74 -3.85
N GLY A 73 -22.50 6.36 -3.06
CA GLY A 73 -23.03 5.79 -1.83
C GLY A 73 -22.30 6.19 -0.56
N ALA A 74 -22.79 5.73 0.58
CA ALA A 74 -22.23 6.02 1.88
C ALA A 74 -20.82 5.44 2.04
N SER A 75 -19.95 6.15 2.77
CA SER A 75 -18.59 5.67 3.05
C SER A 75 -18.60 4.42 3.93
N ASN A 76 -17.91 3.40 3.46
CA ASN A 76 -17.68 2.14 4.17
C ASN A 76 -16.29 1.63 3.84
N ILE A 77 -15.49 1.29 4.84
CA ILE A 77 -14.08 0.89 4.66
C ILE A 77 -13.94 -0.26 3.65
N ARG A 78 -14.75 -1.31 3.79
CA ARG A 78 -14.69 -2.47 2.91
C ARG A 78 -14.99 -2.09 1.46
N GLU A 79 -16.09 -1.37 1.24
CA GLU A 79 -16.52 -0.97 -0.11
C GLU A 79 -15.56 0.04 -0.75
N ASP A 80 -15.02 0.98 0.04
CA ASP A 80 -14.05 1.96 -0.43
C ASP A 80 -12.73 1.28 -0.84
N TRP A 81 -12.27 0.29 -0.07
CA TRP A 81 -11.07 -0.49 -0.40
C TRP A 81 -11.29 -1.41 -1.61
N MET A 82 -12.44 -2.09 -1.68
CA MET A 82 -12.80 -2.90 -2.86
C MET A 82 -12.89 -2.06 -4.12
N PHE A 83 -13.48 -0.88 -4.03
CA PHE A 83 -13.55 0.07 -5.15
C PHE A 83 -12.14 0.49 -5.60
N ALA A 84 -11.27 0.87 -4.66
CA ALA A 84 -9.90 1.25 -4.94
C ALA A 84 -9.10 0.10 -5.56
N TYR A 85 -9.24 -1.10 -5.01
CA TYR A 85 -8.63 -2.32 -5.54
C TYR A 85 -9.12 -2.64 -6.96
N GLY A 86 -10.42 -2.52 -7.22
CA GLY A 86 -11.00 -2.75 -8.53
C GLY A 86 -10.53 -1.74 -9.59
N LYS A 87 -10.26 -0.47 -9.20
CA LYS A 87 -9.75 0.57 -10.12
C LYS A 87 -8.27 0.43 -10.44
N ALA A 88 -7.50 -0.22 -9.59
CA ALA A 88 -6.08 -0.44 -9.79
C ALA A 88 -5.81 -1.35 -10.99
N GLN A 89 -4.88 -0.93 -11.88
CA GLN A 89 -4.52 -1.66 -13.10
C GLN A 89 -3.26 -2.53 -12.92
N GLY A 90 -2.47 -2.27 -11.88
CA GLY A 90 -1.25 -3.01 -11.61
C GLY A 90 -1.50 -4.44 -11.18
N ARG A 91 -0.58 -5.33 -11.54
CA ARG A 91 -0.51 -6.72 -11.05
C ARG A 91 -0.46 -6.76 -9.52
N PHE A 92 0.31 -5.85 -8.93
CA PHE A 92 0.42 -5.68 -7.48
C PHE A 92 -0.30 -4.41 -7.05
N VAL A 93 -1.14 -4.50 -6.03
CA VAL A 93 -1.94 -3.37 -5.52
C VAL A 93 -1.65 -3.12 -4.05
N THR A 94 -1.22 -1.91 -3.73
CA THR A 94 -1.13 -1.40 -2.36
C THR A 94 -2.34 -0.51 -2.08
N ILE A 95 -3.18 -0.91 -1.12
CA ILE A 95 -4.24 -0.02 -0.59
C ILE A 95 -3.57 0.96 0.36
N ALA A 96 -3.33 2.17 -0.13
CA ALA A 96 -2.65 3.22 0.62
C ALA A 96 -3.68 4.06 1.40
N HIS A 97 -3.49 4.16 2.72
CA HIS A 97 -4.33 5.03 3.51
C HIS A 97 -3.81 6.47 3.45
N GLN A 98 -4.72 7.42 3.48
CA GLN A 98 -4.41 8.86 3.31
C GLN A 98 -3.50 9.45 4.40
N ASP A 99 -3.35 8.77 5.52
CA ASP A 99 -2.56 9.17 6.69
C ASP A 99 -1.23 8.42 6.82
N ASP A 100 -0.89 7.60 5.83
CA ASP A 100 0.36 6.87 5.78
C ASP A 100 1.37 7.47 4.80
N ARG A 101 2.65 7.25 5.08
CA ARG A 101 3.77 7.64 4.21
C ARG A 101 4.58 6.42 3.80
N TYR A 102 4.89 6.34 2.53
CA TYR A 102 5.71 5.29 1.97
C TYR A 102 7.14 5.79 1.75
N ARG A 103 8.12 4.95 2.08
CA ARG A 103 9.50 5.25 1.71
C ARG A 103 9.64 5.23 0.19
N SER A 104 10.52 6.08 -0.34
CA SER A 104 10.75 6.18 -1.80
C SER A 104 11.19 4.86 -2.46
N ASP A 105 11.75 3.93 -1.68
CA ASP A 105 12.23 2.62 -2.12
C ASP A 105 11.21 1.47 -1.94
N TYR A 106 9.94 1.78 -1.60
CA TYR A 106 8.92 0.76 -1.32
C TYR A 106 8.62 -0.10 -2.55
N ALA A 107 8.30 0.52 -3.68
CA ALA A 107 8.01 -0.18 -4.92
C ALA A 107 9.24 -0.96 -5.44
N GLU A 108 10.43 -0.42 -5.30
CA GLU A 108 11.67 -1.12 -5.66
C GLU A 108 11.87 -2.40 -4.83
N LYS A 109 11.59 -2.35 -3.52
CA LYS A 109 11.67 -3.52 -2.63
C LYS A 109 10.62 -4.58 -2.97
N LEU A 110 9.41 -4.18 -3.31
CA LEU A 110 8.38 -5.07 -3.82
C LEU A 110 8.87 -5.81 -5.07
N LEU A 111 9.40 -5.09 -6.06
CA LEU A 111 9.88 -5.69 -7.30
C LEU A 111 11.08 -6.63 -7.07
N LYS A 112 11.98 -6.29 -6.15
CA LYS A 112 13.08 -7.19 -5.74
C LYS A 112 12.55 -8.46 -5.08
N ALA A 113 11.52 -8.34 -4.22
CA ALA A 113 10.89 -9.50 -3.59
C ALA A 113 10.20 -10.39 -4.64
N TRP A 114 9.46 -9.81 -5.57
CA TRP A 114 8.80 -10.55 -6.64
C TRP A 114 9.79 -11.27 -7.57
N LYS A 115 10.89 -10.62 -7.96
CA LYS A 115 11.96 -11.28 -8.74
C LYS A 115 12.55 -12.49 -8.01
N LYS A 116 12.62 -12.43 -6.68
CA LYS A 116 13.12 -13.53 -5.87
C LYS A 116 12.08 -14.64 -5.65
N TYR A 117 10.81 -14.26 -5.57
CA TYR A 117 9.67 -15.13 -5.30
C TYR A 117 8.57 -14.85 -6.35
N PRO A 118 8.64 -15.49 -7.54
CA PRO A 118 7.69 -15.19 -8.64
C PRO A 118 6.23 -15.52 -8.32
N ASP A 119 6.00 -16.42 -7.35
CA ASP A 119 4.69 -16.81 -6.80
C ASP A 119 4.23 -15.94 -5.61
N LEU A 120 4.85 -14.79 -5.42
CA LEU A 120 4.52 -13.86 -4.33
C LEU A 120 3.05 -13.47 -4.36
N LEU A 121 2.28 -13.89 -3.34
CA LEU A 121 0.87 -13.56 -3.16
C LEU A 121 0.68 -12.24 -2.42
N LEU A 122 1.48 -12.04 -1.37
CA LEU A 122 1.42 -10.87 -0.49
C LEU A 122 2.85 -10.40 -0.16
N PHE A 123 3.09 -9.11 -0.36
CA PHE A 123 4.27 -8.42 0.16
C PHE A 123 3.86 -7.58 1.36
N ALA A 124 4.59 -7.66 2.46
CA ALA A 124 4.41 -6.79 3.61
C ALA A 124 5.76 -6.21 4.05
N SER A 125 5.82 -4.89 4.15
CA SER A 125 6.98 -4.20 4.69
C SER A 125 6.92 -4.06 6.21
N ASP A 126 8.04 -3.71 6.83
CA ASP A 126 8.02 -3.19 8.20
C ASP A 126 7.48 -1.75 8.22
N TYR A 127 7.05 -1.26 9.37
CA TYR A 127 6.47 0.07 9.53
C TYR A 127 6.99 0.76 10.79
N LEU A 128 6.89 2.08 10.81
CA LEU A 128 7.15 2.92 11.97
C LEU A 128 5.90 3.72 12.28
N THR A 129 5.52 3.77 13.56
CA THR A 129 4.47 4.67 14.02
C THR A 129 5.05 6.07 14.23
N ILE A 130 4.38 7.07 13.70
CA ILE A 130 4.74 8.48 13.83
C ILE A 130 3.64 9.17 14.65
N ARG A 131 4.05 9.84 15.72
CA ARG A 131 3.14 10.70 16.49
C ARG A 131 3.30 12.14 16.01
N MET A 132 2.19 12.77 15.66
CA MET A 132 2.16 14.20 15.40
C MET A 132 2.07 14.92 16.75
N THR A 133 3.03 15.80 17.02
CA THR A 133 3.09 16.55 18.26
C THR A 133 3.27 18.03 17.93
N GLU A 134 2.47 18.88 18.54
CA GLU A 134 2.64 20.33 18.45
C GLU A 134 3.83 20.74 19.33
N LYS A 135 4.84 21.35 18.73
CA LYS A 135 5.97 21.98 19.42
C LYS A 135 6.18 23.38 18.83
N GLU A 136 6.17 24.37 19.70
CA GLU A 136 6.40 25.77 19.31
C GLU A 136 5.43 26.30 18.24
N GLY A 137 4.14 25.83 18.27
CA GLY A 137 3.13 26.19 17.29
C GLY A 137 3.23 25.47 15.95
N GLU A 138 4.17 24.54 15.80
CA GLU A 138 4.32 23.71 14.60
C GLU A 138 4.03 22.23 14.88
N MET A 139 3.32 21.57 13.95
CA MET A 139 3.10 20.14 13.99
C MET A 139 4.35 19.39 13.53
N LYS A 140 5.03 18.70 14.45
CA LYS A 140 6.22 17.91 14.15
C LYS A 140 5.93 16.43 14.22
N ALA A 141 6.37 15.69 13.21
CA ALA A 141 6.29 14.24 13.14
C ALA A 141 7.46 13.64 13.94
N ILE A 142 7.16 12.97 15.04
CA ILE A 142 8.15 12.31 15.89
C ILE A 142 7.92 10.81 15.84
N PRO A 143 8.95 9.98 15.56
CA PRO A 143 8.82 8.54 15.70
C PRO A 143 8.35 8.18 17.11
N GLU A 144 7.37 7.30 17.22
CA GLU A 144 6.94 6.82 18.54
C GLU A 144 8.11 6.15 19.25
N PRO A 145 8.34 6.46 20.55
CA PRO A 145 9.33 5.74 21.31
C PRO A 145 8.96 4.26 21.39
N PHE A 146 9.94 3.43 21.74
CA PHE A 146 9.81 1.98 21.87
C PHE A 146 8.46 1.56 22.48
N ASN A 147 7.70 0.77 21.72
CA ASN A 147 6.42 0.21 22.14
C ASN A 147 6.55 -1.31 22.24
N MET A 148 6.22 -1.86 23.43
CA MET A 148 6.25 -3.32 23.67
C MET A 148 5.37 -4.09 22.68
N VAL A 149 4.21 -3.54 22.33
CA VAL A 149 3.30 -4.16 21.34
C VAL A 149 3.97 -4.27 19.97
N TRP A 150 4.69 -3.22 19.54
CA TRP A 150 5.46 -3.23 18.30
C TRP A 150 6.57 -4.30 18.33
N LEU A 151 7.29 -4.43 19.46
CA LEU A 151 8.31 -5.45 19.62
C LEU A 151 7.73 -6.87 19.53
N VAL A 152 6.62 -7.13 20.22
CA VAL A 152 5.91 -8.42 20.17
C VAL A 152 5.47 -8.74 18.74
N LYS A 153 4.85 -7.78 18.05
CA LYS A 153 4.47 -7.93 16.64
C LYS A 153 5.67 -8.22 15.74
N LYS A 154 6.80 -7.58 15.99
CA LYS A 154 8.04 -7.82 15.24
C LYS A 154 8.60 -9.23 15.45
N ILE A 155 8.57 -9.71 16.69
CA ILE A 155 8.99 -11.08 17.04
C ILE A 155 8.06 -12.11 16.36
N LEU A 156 6.74 -11.90 16.41
CA LEU A 156 5.76 -12.80 15.78
C LEU A 156 5.95 -12.89 14.24
N ARG A 157 6.41 -11.81 13.61
CA ARG A 157 6.70 -11.77 12.15
C ARG A 157 8.08 -12.31 11.79
N LEU A 158 9.00 -12.43 12.76
CA LEU A 158 10.38 -12.84 12.49
C LEU A 158 10.48 -14.17 11.71
N PRO A 159 9.71 -15.23 12.04
CA PRO A 159 9.76 -16.48 11.30
C PRO A 159 9.37 -16.36 9.82
N LEU A 160 8.51 -15.38 9.46
CA LEU A 160 8.10 -15.13 8.07
C LEU A 160 9.24 -14.59 7.18
N ARG A 161 10.36 -14.15 7.77
CA ARG A 161 11.55 -13.73 7.03
C ARG A 161 12.37 -14.89 6.45
N PHE A 162 12.17 -16.09 7.00
CA PHE A 162 12.87 -17.30 6.56
C PHE A 162 11.97 -18.10 5.63
N HIS A 163 12.37 -18.23 4.37
CA HIS A 163 11.57 -18.87 3.32
C HIS A 163 11.08 -20.26 3.73
N PHE A 164 11.97 -21.11 4.29
CA PHE A 164 11.62 -22.47 4.72
C PHE A 164 10.59 -22.54 5.86
N LEU A 165 10.45 -21.45 6.64
CA LEU A 165 9.44 -21.31 7.69
C LEU A 165 8.17 -20.62 7.13
N ALA A 166 8.33 -19.64 6.24
CA ALA A 166 7.23 -18.87 5.68
C ALA A 166 6.25 -19.74 4.87
N ASP A 167 6.69 -20.86 4.31
CA ASP A 167 5.82 -21.81 3.59
C ASP A 167 4.93 -22.64 4.52
N ARG A 168 5.24 -22.69 5.82
CA ARG A 168 4.46 -23.46 6.79
C ARG A 168 3.20 -22.73 7.22
N THR A 169 2.03 -23.35 6.98
CA THR A 169 0.72 -22.74 7.31
C THR A 169 0.60 -22.34 8.79
N TRP A 170 1.15 -23.13 9.71
CA TRP A 170 1.10 -22.81 11.14
C TRP A 170 1.95 -21.59 11.50
N ILE A 171 3.06 -21.33 10.79
CA ILE A 171 3.87 -20.12 10.93
C ILE A 171 3.09 -18.89 10.43
N LYS A 172 2.42 -19.02 9.27
CA LYS A 172 1.55 -17.95 8.75
C LYS A 172 0.43 -17.63 9.75
N ARG A 173 -0.20 -18.65 10.32
CA ARG A 173 -1.25 -18.49 11.33
C ARG A 173 -0.73 -17.87 12.64
N SER A 174 0.48 -18.22 13.09
CA SER A 174 1.04 -17.68 14.34
C SER A 174 1.24 -16.16 14.29
N SER A 175 1.47 -15.59 13.10
CA SER A 175 1.61 -14.13 12.93
C SER A 175 0.31 -13.35 13.19
N VAL A 176 -0.85 -14.03 13.19
CA VAL A 176 -2.17 -13.43 13.44
C VAL A 176 -2.87 -13.98 14.67
N TRP A 177 -2.30 -14.99 15.35
CA TRP A 177 -2.94 -15.70 16.48
C TRP A 177 -3.20 -14.81 17.69
N PHE A 178 -2.26 -13.89 18.01
CA PHE A 178 -2.38 -12.95 19.12
C PHE A 178 -2.80 -11.54 18.65
N GLY A 179 -3.57 -11.47 17.56
CA GLY A 179 -3.94 -10.23 16.88
C GLY A 179 -3.12 -10.01 15.62
N ASN A 180 -3.61 -9.12 14.76
CA ASN A 180 -2.94 -8.85 13.49
C ASN A 180 -1.57 -8.19 13.72
N SER A 181 -0.48 -8.93 13.45
CA SER A 181 0.87 -8.41 13.54
C SER A 181 1.32 -7.68 12.27
N ILE A 182 0.58 -7.84 11.15
CA ILE A 182 0.88 -7.22 9.86
C ILE A 182 0.10 -5.91 9.77
N CYS A 183 0.78 -4.81 9.46
CA CYS A 183 0.15 -3.51 9.29
C CYS A 183 -0.53 -3.45 7.92
N CYS A 184 -1.82 -3.17 7.87
CA CYS A 184 -2.62 -3.19 6.64
C CYS A 184 -2.04 -2.30 5.52
N PRO A 185 -1.72 -1.01 5.76
CA PRO A 185 -1.15 -0.16 4.72
C PRO A 185 0.26 -0.57 4.27
N SER A 186 0.95 -1.44 5.03
CA SER A 186 2.24 -1.97 4.60
C SER A 186 2.13 -3.14 3.62
N CYS A 187 0.91 -3.57 3.29
CA CYS A 187 0.65 -4.74 2.45
C CYS A 187 0.44 -4.36 0.99
N THR A 188 1.02 -5.18 0.12
CA THR A 188 0.76 -5.17 -1.33
C THR A 188 0.29 -6.56 -1.74
N TYR A 189 -0.77 -6.61 -2.50
CA TYR A 189 -1.50 -7.81 -2.89
C TYR A 189 -1.26 -8.13 -4.36
N ASN A 190 -1.00 -9.39 -4.69
CA ASN A 190 -0.91 -9.85 -6.08
C ASN A 190 -2.33 -10.07 -6.63
N LYS A 191 -2.84 -9.08 -7.36
CA LYS A 191 -4.20 -9.08 -7.89
C LYS A 191 -4.48 -10.21 -8.86
N GLU A 192 -3.50 -10.62 -9.67
CA GLU A 192 -3.66 -11.74 -10.59
C GLU A 192 -3.87 -13.07 -9.89
N GLN A 193 -3.28 -13.27 -8.71
CA GLN A 193 -3.40 -14.51 -7.96
C GLN A 193 -4.59 -14.51 -6.99
N ILE A 194 -4.91 -13.33 -6.42
CA ILE A 194 -6.01 -13.18 -5.45
C ILE A 194 -7.36 -13.04 -6.17
N GLY A 195 -7.34 -12.43 -7.37
CA GLY A 195 -8.56 -12.09 -8.10
C GLY A 195 -9.21 -10.79 -7.60
N ASP A 196 -10.42 -10.51 -8.07
CA ASP A 196 -11.10 -9.24 -7.83
C ASP A 196 -11.79 -9.17 -6.46
N ASP A 197 -11.92 -10.28 -5.75
CA ASP A 197 -12.69 -10.38 -4.51
C ASP A 197 -11.79 -10.63 -3.29
N MET A 198 -10.93 -9.66 -3.01
CA MET A 198 -9.92 -9.73 -1.96
C MET A 198 -10.52 -9.76 -0.53
N PHE A 199 -11.71 -9.19 -0.32
CA PHE A 199 -12.33 -9.02 1.01
C PHE A 199 -13.60 -9.83 1.18
N HIS A 200 -13.61 -11.10 0.76
CA HIS A 200 -14.69 -12.02 1.09
C HIS A 200 -14.80 -12.20 2.61
N SER A 201 -15.99 -12.01 3.12
CA SER A 201 -16.37 -12.30 4.52
C SER A 201 -16.85 -13.72 4.63
#